data_788250c057b70931f22f75093da55e63
#
_entry.id   788250c057b70931f22f75093da55e63
#
_cell.length_a   1.000
_cell.length_b   1.000
_cell.length_c   1.000
_cell.angle_alpha   90.00
_cell.angle_beta   90.00
_cell.angle_gamma   90.00
#
_symmetry.space_group_name_H-M   'P 1'
#
loop_
_entity.id
_entity.type
_entity.pdbx_description
1 polymer ?
#
loop_
_entity_poly.entity_id
_entity_poly.type
_entity_poly.pdbx_seq_one_letter_code
_entity_poly.pdbx_strand_id
1 'polypeptide(L)'
;MVGIVLVTHCNLGKALIEAAHFISGNLKNFKAVSITDESPEALRRAITKAIQEVDEGRGVLILTDMFGGTPSNLSFSFLEPGEIEVVTGVNLPMFLSAINRQDDDLKTLARYVKKKAITSIVQGSEELG
;
A
#
# COMPACT_ATOMS: atom_id res chain seq x y z
N MET A 1 6.34 5.32 -13.36
CA MET A 1 6.37 4.28 -12.28
C MET A 1 4.98 4.07 -11.70
N VAL A 2 4.74 2.90 -11.11
CA VAL A 2 3.48 2.62 -10.41
C VAL A 2 3.38 3.51 -9.18
N GLY A 3 2.21 4.14 -8.98
CA GLY A 3 1.95 4.92 -7.78
C GLY A 3 1.55 4.02 -6.62
N ILE A 4 1.95 4.38 -5.40
CA ILE A 4 1.63 3.61 -4.19
C ILE A 4 0.75 4.45 -3.27
N VAL A 5 -0.39 3.91 -2.88
CA VAL A 5 -1.28 4.56 -1.90
C VAL A 5 -1.47 3.64 -0.71
N LEU A 6 -1.12 4.12 0.47
CA LEU A 6 -1.37 3.41 1.73
C LEU A 6 -2.70 3.89 2.29
N VAL A 7 -3.65 2.99 2.47
CA VAL A 7 -4.97 3.30 3.05
C VAL A 7 -5.11 2.47 4.32
N THR A 8 -4.96 3.10 5.46
CA THR A 8 -4.87 2.40 6.73
C THR A 8 -5.75 3.05 7.80
N HIS A 9 -6.00 2.31 8.87
CA HIS A 9 -6.58 2.90 10.08
C HIS A 9 -5.61 3.92 10.66
N CYS A 10 -6.12 5.07 11.04
CA CYS A 10 -5.37 6.11 11.74
C CYS A 10 -4.03 6.42 11.04
N ASN A 11 -2.96 6.55 11.81
CA ASN A 11 -1.66 7.01 11.29
C ASN A 11 -0.70 5.87 10.90
N LEU A 12 -1.20 4.64 10.78
CA LEU A 12 -0.33 3.49 10.50
C LEU A 12 0.42 3.66 9.17
N GLY A 13 -0.27 4.09 8.12
CA GLY A 13 0.38 4.32 6.83
C GLY A 13 1.47 5.36 6.89
N LYS A 14 1.23 6.45 7.61
CA LYS A 14 2.24 7.51 7.79
C LYS A 14 3.45 6.98 8.55
N ALA A 15 3.23 6.14 9.56
CA ALA A 15 4.33 5.54 10.31
C ALA A 15 5.16 4.58 9.45
N LEU A 16 4.53 3.83 8.57
CA LEU A 16 5.24 2.97 7.62
C LEU A 16 6.11 3.79 6.66
N ILE A 17 5.60 4.94 6.19
CA ILE A 17 6.37 5.85 5.35
C ILE A 17 7.59 6.39 6.11
N GLU A 18 7.38 6.81 7.36
CA GLU A 18 8.48 7.32 8.19
C GLU A 18 9.56 6.26 8.39
N ALA A 19 9.16 5.03 8.70
CA ALA A 19 10.11 3.92 8.87
C ALA A 19 10.87 3.63 7.56
N ALA A 20 10.16 3.61 6.44
CA ALA A 20 10.78 3.36 5.14
C ALA A 20 11.76 4.46 4.73
N HIS A 21 11.44 5.71 5.04
CA HIS A 21 12.34 6.84 4.82
C HIS A 21 13.65 6.66 5.59
N PHE A 22 13.54 6.24 6.84
CA PHE A 22 14.71 6.01 7.68
C PHE A 22 15.61 4.91 7.10
N ILE A 23 15.00 3.86 6.53
CA ILE A 23 15.73 2.70 6.00
C ILE A 23 16.30 2.97 4.61
N SER A 24 15.49 3.54 3.72
CA SER A 24 15.80 3.62 2.28
C SER A 24 16.11 5.02 1.76
N GLY A 25 15.94 6.05 2.57
CA GLY A 25 16.20 7.42 2.15
C GLY A 25 15.07 7.99 1.27
N ASN A 26 15.42 8.42 0.06
CA ASN A 26 14.44 9.08 -0.81
C ASN A 26 13.41 8.11 -1.37
N LEU A 27 12.15 8.34 -1.01
CA LEU A 27 11.02 7.59 -1.54
C LEU A 27 10.29 8.47 -2.56
N LYS A 28 9.70 7.84 -3.57
CA LYS A 28 9.01 8.54 -4.66
C LYS A 28 7.61 7.98 -4.88
N ASN A 29 6.72 8.87 -5.27
CA ASN A 29 5.41 8.56 -5.84
C ASN A 29 4.54 7.69 -4.93
N PHE A 30 4.31 8.16 -3.73
CA PHE A 30 3.46 7.49 -2.73
C PHE A 30 2.63 8.52 -1.97
N LYS A 31 1.52 8.07 -1.41
CA LYS A 31 0.65 8.85 -0.52
C LYS A 31 0.07 7.95 0.55
N ALA A 32 -0.26 8.53 1.69
CA ALA A 32 -0.98 7.84 2.76
C ALA A 32 -2.34 8.50 2.96
N VAL A 33 -3.36 7.68 3.11
CA VAL A 33 -4.71 8.09 3.48
C VAL A 33 -5.03 7.45 4.82
N SER A 34 -5.30 8.28 5.80
CA SER A 34 -5.64 7.83 7.16
C SER A 34 -7.15 7.75 7.31
N ILE A 35 -7.66 6.56 7.59
CA ILE A 35 -9.09 6.35 7.82
C ILE A 35 -9.38 6.57 9.30
N THR A 36 -10.19 7.58 9.58
CA THR A 36 -10.65 7.90 10.91
C THR A 36 -12.20 7.91 10.90
N ASP A 37 -12.81 8.91 11.52
CA ASP A 37 -14.26 8.94 11.68
C ASP A 37 -15.00 9.86 10.70
N GLU A 38 -14.35 10.27 9.62
CA GLU A 38 -15.00 11.06 8.59
C GLU A 38 -16.08 10.24 7.85
N SER A 39 -16.93 10.94 7.08
CA SER A 39 -17.98 10.29 6.30
C SER A 39 -17.37 9.39 5.20
N PRO A 40 -18.11 8.35 4.77
CA PRO A 40 -17.65 7.52 3.64
C PRO A 40 -17.36 8.33 2.38
N GLU A 41 -18.14 9.36 2.11
CA GLU A 41 -17.92 10.23 0.95
C GLU A 41 -16.61 11.00 1.06
N ALA A 42 -16.29 11.52 2.25
CA ALA A 42 -15.04 12.24 2.48
C ALA A 42 -13.84 11.31 2.33
N LEU A 43 -13.95 10.09 2.86
CA LEU A 43 -12.89 9.09 2.76
C LEU A 43 -12.67 8.67 1.30
N ARG A 44 -13.75 8.47 0.56
CA ARG A 44 -13.68 8.12 -0.86
C ARG A 44 -13.00 9.23 -1.66
N ARG A 45 -13.33 10.49 -1.39
CA ARG A 45 -12.68 11.63 -2.04
C ARG A 45 -11.19 11.68 -1.73
N ALA A 46 -10.81 11.39 -0.49
CA ALA A 46 -9.40 11.37 -0.08
C ALA A 46 -8.62 10.29 -0.84
N ILE A 47 -9.20 9.11 -0.98
CA ILE A 47 -8.57 8.02 -1.73
C ILE A 47 -8.46 8.38 -3.22
N THR A 48 -9.54 8.91 -3.80
CA THR A 48 -9.55 9.36 -5.21
C THR A 48 -8.44 10.38 -5.45
N LYS A 49 -8.32 11.37 -4.57
CA LYS A 49 -7.29 12.40 -4.70
C LYS A 49 -5.90 11.80 -4.62
N ALA A 50 -5.66 10.90 -3.67
CA ALA A 50 -4.36 10.25 -3.52
C ALA A 50 -3.99 9.45 -4.78
N ILE A 51 -4.95 8.69 -5.33
CA ILE A 51 -4.75 7.94 -6.57
C ILE A 51 -4.34 8.89 -7.69
N GLN A 52 -5.07 9.99 -7.87
CA GLN A 52 -4.77 10.96 -8.93
C GLN A 52 -3.40 11.59 -8.78
N GLU A 53 -2.98 11.86 -7.55
CA GLU A 53 -1.67 12.47 -7.28
C GLU A 53 -0.49 11.57 -7.59
N VAL A 54 -0.66 10.24 -7.50
CA VAL A 54 0.43 9.29 -7.74
C VAL A 54 0.33 8.59 -9.09
N ASP A 55 -0.76 8.73 -9.82
CA ASP A 55 -0.95 8.05 -11.10
C ASP A 55 -0.14 8.73 -12.19
N GLU A 56 0.85 8.01 -12.69
CA GLU A 56 1.72 8.45 -13.80
C GLU A 56 1.41 7.69 -15.09
N GLY A 57 0.23 7.07 -15.18
CA GLY A 57 -0.16 6.29 -16.34
C GLY A 57 0.32 4.84 -16.32
N ARG A 58 0.96 4.40 -15.24
CA ARG A 58 1.46 3.03 -15.07
C ARG A 58 0.65 2.24 -14.04
N GLY A 59 -0.47 2.80 -13.60
CA GLY A 59 -1.33 2.19 -12.59
C GLY A 59 -0.99 2.59 -11.16
N VAL A 60 -1.87 2.21 -10.24
CA VAL A 60 -1.74 2.52 -8.81
C VAL A 60 -1.97 1.27 -8.00
N LEU A 61 -1.07 1.02 -7.05
CA LEU A 61 -1.17 -0.06 -6.09
C LEU A 61 -1.60 0.51 -4.74
N ILE A 62 -2.76 0.07 -4.27
CA ILE A 62 -3.26 0.45 -2.94
C ILE A 62 -2.87 -0.66 -1.97
N LEU A 63 -2.25 -0.27 -0.86
CA LEU A 63 -1.88 -1.17 0.23
C LEU A 63 -2.68 -0.82 1.46
N THR A 64 -3.43 -1.78 1.99
CA THR A 64 -4.22 -1.57 3.22
C THR A 64 -3.66 -2.41 4.36
N ASP A 65 -4.01 -2.02 5.59
CA ASP A 65 -3.45 -2.66 6.77
C ASP A 65 -4.04 -4.04 7.07
N MET A 66 -5.33 -4.26 6.77
CA MET A 66 -5.93 -5.57 7.02
C MET A 66 -7.08 -5.84 6.08
N PHE A 67 -7.34 -7.12 5.82
CA PHE A 67 -8.53 -7.52 5.08
C PHE A 67 -9.76 -7.38 5.99
N GLY A 68 -10.83 -6.79 5.46
CA GLY A 68 -12.00 -6.43 6.25
C GLY A 68 -11.81 -5.06 6.91
N GLY A 69 -12.90 -4.41 7.25
CA GLY A 69 -12.85 -3.05 7.79
C GLY A 69 -12.89 -2.00 6.70
N THR A 70 -13.06 -0.74 7.13
CA THR A 70 -13.30 0.38 6.22
C THR A 70 -12.18 0.62 5.21
N PRO A 71 -10.89 0.62 5.59
CA PRO A 71 -9.83 0.87 4.61
C PRO A 71 -9.86 -0.11 3.43
N SER A 72 -9.96 -1.42 3.70
CA SER A 72 -9.98 -2.40 2.62
C SER A 72 -11.27 -2.36 1.83
N ASN A 73 -12.42 -2.19 2.49
CA ASN A 73 -13.71 -2.17 1.81
C ASN A 73 -13.82 -1.00 0.85
N LEU A 74 -13.40 0.20 1.26
CA LEU A 74 -13.36 1.36 0.39
C LEU A 74 -12.36 1.16 -0.75
N SER A 75 -11.19 0.62 -0.44
CA SER A 75 -10.14 0.41 -1.44
C SER A 75 -10.58 -0.56 -2.53
N PHE A 76 -11.25 -1.66 -2.15
CA PHE A 76 -11.75 -2.63 -3.13
C PHE A 76 -12.74 -2.01 -4.11
N SER A 77 -13.45 -0.94 -3.73
CA SER A 77 -14.35 -0.27 -4.66
C SER A 77 -13.64 0.44 -5.81
N PHE A 78 -12.32 0.62 -5.71
CA PHE A 78 -11.51 1.24 -6.75
C PHE A 78 -10.84 0.22 -7.67
N LEU A 79 -10.95 -1.08 -7.40
CA LEU A 79 -10.32 -2.11 -8.25
C LEU A 79 -10.69 -1.91 -9.70
N GLU A 80 -9.66 -1.91 -10.56
CA GLU A 80 -9.83 -1.76 -11.99
C GLU A 80 -8.70 -2.50 -12.70
N PRO A 81 -8.99 -3.55 -13.50
CA PRO A 81 -7.95 -4.36 -14.11
C PRO A 81 -6.92 -3.53 -14.89
N GLY A 82 -5.66 -3.73 -14.58
CA GLY A 82 -4.57 -3.02 -15.23
C GLY A 82 -4.34 -1.60 -14.76
N GLU A 83 -5.28 -1.03 -13.99
CA GLU A 83 -5.22 0.37 -13.58
C GLU A 83 -5.03 0.51 -12.07
N ILE A 84 -5.80 -0.22 -11.28
CA ILE A 84 -5.77 -0.14 -9.82
C ILE A 84 -5.83 -1.55 -9.23
N GLU A 85 -4.87 -1.88 -8.39
CA GLU A 85 -4.85 -3.14 -7.65
C GLU A 85 -4.78 -2.83 -6.15
N VAL A 86 -5.28 -3.76 -5.35
CA VAL A 86 -5.31 -3.63 -3.89
C VAL A 86 -4.69 -4.87 -3.27
N VAL A 87 -3.75 -4.67 -2.36
CA VAL A 87 -3.19 -5.75 -1.55
C VAL A 87 -3.35 -5.38 -0.08
N THR A 88 -3.94 -6.29 0.70
CA THR A 88 -4.18 -6.07 2.13
C THR A 88 -3.09 -6.70 2.98
N GLY A 89 -3.04 -6.30 4.25
CA GLY A 89 -2.08 -6.86 5.20
C GLY A 89 -0.70 -6.23 5.11
N VAL A 90 -0.65 -4.93 4.79
CA VAL A 90 0.63 -4.26 4.62
C VAL A 90 1.48 -4.33 5.88
N ASN A 91 2.72 -4.71 5.69
CA ASN A 91 3.78 -4.63 6.70
C ASN A 91 4.95 -3.88 6.09
N LEU A 92 5.95 -3.59 6.90
CA LEU A 92 7.08 -2.78 6.42
C LEU A 92 7.82 -3.44 5.25
N PRO A 93 8.10 -4.76 5.26
CA PRO A 93 8.71 -5.40 4.10
C PRO A 93 7.89 -5.28 2.82
N MET A 94 6.55 -5.36 2.93
CA MET A 94 5.68 -5.16 1.77
C MET A 94 5.85 -3.77 1.17
N PHE A 95 5.79 -2.73 2.02
CA PHE A 95 5.91 -1.36 1.53
C PHE A 95 7.30 -1.10 0.95
N LEU A 96 8.36 -1.56 1.62
CA LEU A 96 9.72 -1.43 1.10
C LEU A 96 9.88 -2.11 -0.26
N SER A 97 9.33 -3.32 -0.42
CA SER A 97 9.40 -4.02 -1.70
C SER A 97 8.63 -3.29 -2.79
N ALA A 98 7.50 -2.68 -2.45
CA ALA A 98 6.72 -1.89 -3.40
C ALA A 98 7.54 -0.69 -3.90
N ILE A 99 8.13 0.06 -3.00
CA ILE A 99 8.94 1.24 -3.33
C ILE A 99 10.14 0.86 -4.21
N ASN A 100 10.73 -0.30 -3.98
CA ASN A 100 11.91 -0.73 -4.73
C ASN A 100 11.61 -1.28 -6.13
N ARG A 101 10.35 -1.52 -6.45
CA ARG A 101 9.95 -2.17 -7.71
C ARG A 101 8.87 -1.37 -8.46
N GLN A 102 8.80 -0.08 -8.27
CA GLN A 102 7.77 0.76 -8.93
C GLN A 102 7.86 0.80 -10.45
N ASP A 103 8.98 0.39 -11.02
CA ASP A 103 9.12 0.33 -12.48
C ASP A 103 8.58 -0.96 -13.10
N ASP A 104 8.24 -1.97 -12.28
CA ASP A 104 7.55 -3.17 -12.75
C ASP A 104 6.12 -2.80 -13.19
N ASP A 105 5.50 -3.65 -14.01
CA ASP A 105 4.08 -3.47 -14.29
C ASP A 105 3.24 -3.75 -13.02
N LEU A 106 2.03 -3.21 -12.99
CA LEU A 106 1.18 -3.27 -11.81
C LEU A 106 0.90 -4.71 -11.35
N LYS A 107 0.59 -5.59 -12.27
CA LYS A 107 0.26 -6.99 -11.95
C LYS A 107 1.45 -7.71 -11.33
N THR A 108 2.62 -7.54 -11.91
CA THR A 108 3.86 -8.13 -11.40
C THR A 108 4.20 -7.57 -10.03
N LEU A 109 4.08 -6.26 -9.87
CA LEU A 109 4.36 -5.58 -8.59
C LEU A 109 3.43 -6.08 -7.49
N ALA A 110 2.12 -6.17 -7.76
CA ALA A 110 1.15 -6.62 -6.77
C ALA A 110 1.46 -8.04 -6.28
N ARG A 111 1.79 -8.94 -7.18
CA ARG A 111 2.17 -10.32 -6.83
C ARG A 111 3.44 -10.36 -6.01
N TYR A 112 4.43 -9.56 -6.40
CA TYR A 112 5.72 -9.52 -5.75
C TYR A 112 5.60 -9.04 -4.30
N VAL A 113 4.87 -7.93 -4.07
CA VAL A 113 4.76 -7.37 -2.73
C VAL A 113 3.96 -8.29 -1.79
N LYS A 114 2.93 -8.96 -2.33
CA LYS A 114 2.17 -9.94 -1.55
C LYS A 114 3.08 -11.09 -1.09
N LYS A 115 3.86 -11.64 -2.00
CA LYS A 115 4.78 -12.74 -1.69
C LYS A 115 5.83 -12.29 -0.68
N LYS A 116 6.40 -11.09 -0.86
CA LYS A 116 7.40 -10.55 0.07
C LYS A 116 6.84 -10.39 1.47
N ALA A 117 5.62 -9.88 1.59
CA ALA A 117 4.98 -9.71 2.89
C ALA A 117 4.81 -11.06 3.60
N ILE A 118 4.32 -12.07 2.88
CA ILE A 118 4.09 -13.41 3.44
C ILE A 118 5.41 -14.04 3.88
N THR A 119 6.43 -14.00 3.04
CA THR A 119 7.71 -14.66 3.32
C THR A 119 8.55 -13.91 4.34
N SER A 120 8.21 -12.66 4.66
CA SER A 120 8.92 -11.88 5.67
C SER A 120 8.47 -12.18 7.11
N ILE A 121 7.39 -12.93 7.26
CA ILE A 121 6.89 -13.32 8.58
C ILE A 121 7.69 -14.54 9.06
N VAL A 122 8.47 -14.34 10.10
CA VAL A 122 9.40 -15.34 10.59
C VAL A 122 9.14 -15.61 12.06
N GLN A 123 9.04 -16.89 12.44
CA GLN A 123 8.99 -17.29 13.84
C GLN A 123 10.42 -17.65 14.27
N GLY A 124 10.95 -16.96 15.27
CA GLY A 124 12.35 -17.06 15.64
C GLY A 124 12.82 -18.49 15.91
N SER A 125 12.03 -19.28 16.63
CA SER A 125 12.40 -20.65 16.95
C SER A 125 12.48 -21.57 15.73
N GLU A 126 11.64 -21.31 14.72
CA GLU A 126 11.67 -22.09 13.49
C GLU A 126 12.88 -21.71 12.63
N GLU A 127 13.24 -20.41 12.62
CA GLU A 127 14.33 -19.90 11.80
C GLU A 127 15.70 -20.23 12.38
N LEU A 128 15.85 -20.14 13.70
CA LEU A 128 17.13 -20.32 14.38
C LEU A 128 17.32 -21.70 14.99
N GLY A 129 16.25 -22.44 15.11
CA GLY A 129 16.28 -23.79 15.60
C GLY A 129 16.55 -24.78 14.51
#